data_db8ab6ae3af0617df05b3618b1061007
#
_entry.id   db8ab6ae3af0617df05b3618b1061007
#
_cell.length_a   1.000
_cell.length_b   1.000
_cell.length_c   1.000
_cell.angle_alpha   90.00
_cell.angle_beta   90.00
_cell.angle_gamma   90.00
#
_symmetry.space_group_name_H-M   'P 1'
#
loop_
_entity.id
_entity.type
_entity.pdbx_description
1 polymer ?
#
loop_
_entity_poly.entity_id
_entity_poly.type
_entity_poly.pdbx_seq_one_letter_code
_entity_poly.pdbx_strand_id
1 'polypeptide(L)'
;MSLPVPPTEAAPPALQPAAQVTALVKSFGATVALAGISAQLPPGKILGLVGPDGAGKTTLIRLLAGLMEPTSGSVEVLGRTPRAEGGTTQAETGYMPQRFGLYEDLSVLDNLNLYANLRALDATARRQRFAQLLRFTDLAPFTGRLAGQLSGGMKQKLGLACALLGAPRLLLLDEPGVGVDPLSRRELWRMVNELVAGGVTVLWSTAYLEEAERCAYIWLLDAGRLLYDGPPRELSERVRGRVFRRRAPPGRARRTAEEELTRAQVLDAVIQGSSVRVVAKPHAVQEFQGSEYQPVAPRLEDAYVELLGGARKGESLLAQGWPSAAAAPGGASAAERRTAAAADAALVRAAGLTRRFGDFVAADRVGFEVRAGEIYGLLGPNGAGKSTTFRMLCGLLKPTAGEASVAGVNLLHAASRARARLGYMAQKFSLYGDLSVAQNLDYFADIYGLTRAAKRERVAAMIELFELAPHLRANARLLPLGFKQRLALACATLHAPAVLFLDEPTSGVDPLMRRDFWHHINALTTRGVAVVVTTHFMEEAEYCDRIGLIWRGRKIAEGTPDELKSRVRSAQRPEPTLEDAFIALIEGEAA
;
A
#
# COMPACT_ATOMS: atom_id res chain seq x y z
N MET A 1 69.80 15.25 -4.86
CA MET A 1 68.92 15.22 -6.03
C MET A 1 67.61 14.59 -5.59
N SER A 2 66.64 15.41 -5.21
CA SER A 2 65.31 14.96 -4.79
C SER A 2 64.43 14.82 -6.04
N LEU A 3 63.79 13.69 -6.20
CA LEU A 3 62.82 13.44 -7.27
C LEU A 3 61.58 14.30 -7.08
N PRO A 4 60.99 14.89 -8.14
CA PRO A 4 59.77 15.68 -8.02
C PRO A 4 58.58 14.77 -7.73
N VAL A 5 57.78 15.15 -6.71
CA VAL A 5 56.49 14.55 -6.40
C VAL A 5 55.54 14.87 -7.55
N PRO A 6 54.80 13.88 -8.12
CA PRO A 6 53.80 14.17 -9.14
C PRO A 6 52.69 15.02 -8.56
N PRO A 7 52.07 15.93 -9.35
CA PRO A 7 50.98 16.75 -8.86
C PRO A 7 49.82 15.86 -8.47
N THR A 8 49.28 16.13 -7.28
CA THR A 8 48.04 15.52 -6.77
C THR A 8 46.97 15.72 -7.82
N GLU A 9 46.41 14.64 -8.35
CA GLU A 9 45.23 14.68 -9.22
C GLU A 9 44.14 15.49 -8.52
N ALA A 10 43.75 16.58 -9.16
CA ALA A 10 42.64 17.39 -8.68
C ALA A 10 41.39 16.51 -8.60
N ALA A 11 40.75 16.48 -7.46
CA ALA A 11 39.46 15.79 -7.29
C ALA A 11 38.50 16.22 -8.42
N PRO A 12 37.77 15.29 -9.05
CA PRO A 12 36.84 15.63 -10.13
C PRO A 12 35.88 16.71 -9.63
N PRO A 13 35.54 17.71 -10.48
CA PRO A 13 34.66 18.78 -10.09
C PRO A 13 33.36 18.19 -9.51
N ALA A 14 32.99 18.62 -8.32
CA ALA A 14 31.77 18.17 -7.65
C ALA A 14 30.60 18.39 -8.61
N LEU A 15 29.96 17.30 -9.03
CA LEU A 15 28.79 17.33 -9.91
C LEU A 15 27.71 18.20 -9.23
N GLN A 16 27.26 19.24 -9.92
CA GLN A 16 26.20 20.12 -9.39
C GLN A 16 24.96 19.28 -9.03
N PRO A 17 24.32 19.50 -7.88
CA PRO A 17 23.11 18.80 -7.51
C PRO A 17 22.00 19.05 -8.53
N ALA A 18 21.20 18.02 -8.84
CA ALA A 18 20.06 18.16 -9.74
C ALA A 18 18.95 19.01 -9.13
N ALA A 19 18.84 19.03 -7.81
CA ALA A 19 18.03 19.98 -7.06
C ALA A 19 18.65 20.25 -5.69
N GLN A 20 18.43 21.45 -5.17
CA GLN A 20 18.85 21.87 -3.82
C GLN A 20 17.72 22.66 -3.17
N VAL A 21 17.49 22.38 -1.88
CA VAL A 21 16.57 23.14 -1.05
C VAL A 21 17.33 23.62 0.18
N THR A 22 17.10 24.89 0.59
CA THR A 22 17.80 25.50 1.72
C THR A 22 16.80 26.19 2.64
N ALA A 23 16.72 25.72 3.90
CA ALA A 23 15.82 26.22 4.94
C ALA A 23 14.36 26.37 4.42
N LEU A 24 13.91 25.42 3.61
CA LEU A 24 12.65 25.48 2.87
C LEU A 24 11.45 25.34 3.79
N VAL A 25 10.60 26.37 3.84
CA VAL A 25 9.34 26.38 4.59
C VAL A 25 8.18 26.55 3.62
N LYS A 26 7.11 25.76 3.83
CA LYS A 26 5.82 25.96 3.17
C LYS A 26 4.68 25.82 4.16
N SER A 27 3.85 26.87 4.24
CA SER A 27 2.64 26.91 5.08
C SER A 27 1.39 27.14 4.23
N PHE A 28 0.28 26.57 4.67
CA PHE A 28 -1.06 26.78 4.13
C PHE A 28 -1.97 27.26 5.28
N GLY A 29 -2.13 28.56 5.40
CA GLY A 29 -2.77 29.15 6.58
C GLY A 29 -2.01 28.79 7.86
N ALA A 30 -2.69 28.16 8.82
CA ALA A 30 -2.09 27.72 10.08
C ALA A 30 -1.31 26.38 9.97
N THR A 31 -1.43 25.66 8.86
CA THR A 31 -0.77 24.34 8.68
C THR A 31 0.60 24.51 8.05
N VAL A 32 1.64 24.08 8.75
CA VAL A 32 3.02 24.04 8.24
C VAL A 32 3.23 22.68 7.56
N ALA A 33 3.35 22.69 6.22
CA ALA A 33 3.57 21.47 5.44
C ALA A 33 5.04 21.10 5.31
N LEU A 34 5.95 22.10 5.32
CA LEU A 34 7.42 21.92 5.35
C LEU A 34 8.01 22.91 6.34
N ALA A 35 8.89 22.43 7.21
CA ALA A 35 9.37 23.15 8.39
C ALA A 35 10.90 23.36 8.39
N GLY A 36 11.44 24.02 7.34
CA GLY A 36 12.86 24.37 7.26
C GLY A 36 13.76 23.25 6.73
N ILE A 37 13.38 22.59 5.65
CA ILE A 37 14.15 21.50 5.04
C ILE A 37 15.36 22.05 4.30
N SER A 38 16.53 21.43 4.52
CA SER A 38 17.74 21.65 3.72
C SER A 38 18.27 20.29 3.25
N ALA A 39 18.41 20.12 1.92
CA ALA A 39 18.85 18.86 1.31
C ALA A 39 19.31 19.07 -0.14
N GLN A 40 20.11 18.12 -0.67
CA GLN A 40 20.62 18.14 -2.04
C GLN A 40 20.31 16.82 -2.76
N LEU A 41 19.74 16.90 -3.96
CA LEU A 41 19.47 15.77 -4.83
C LEU A 41 20.69 15.48 -5.71
N PRO A 42 21.41 14.36 -5.50
CA PRO A 42 22.56 14.02 -6.33
C PRO A 42 22.11 13.68 -7.77
N PRO A 43 22.87 14.10 -8.81
CA PRO A 43 22.50 13.85 -10.19
C PRO A 43 22.68 12.39 -10.59
N GLY A 44 21.93 11.95 -11.64
CA GLY A 44 22.06 10.64 -12.27
C GLY A 44 21.72 9.45 -11.38
N LYS A 45 20.85 9.63 -10.37
CA LYS A 45 20.44 8.57 -9.44
C LYS A 45 18.93 8.62 -9.19
N ILE A 46 18.40 7.52 -8.63
CA ILE A 46 17.06 7.50 -8.05
C ILE A 46 17.18 7.86 -6.58
N LEU A 47 16.54 8.96 -6.18
CA LEU A 47 16.35 9.34 -4.78
C LEU A 47 14.92 9.05 -4.38
N GLY A 48 14.73 8.30 -3.28
CA GLY A 48 13.44 8.02 -2.67
C GLY A 48 13.03 9.14 -1.71
N LEU A 49 11.87 9.75 -1.94
CA LEU A 49 11.25 10.69 -1.00
C LEU A 49 10.23 9.91 -0.18
N VAL A 50 10.59 9.58 1.06
CA VAL A 50 9.89 8.62 1.92
C VAL A 50 9.21 9.34 3.07
N GLY A 51 8.06 8.85 3.51
CA GLY A 51 7.39 9.37 4.70
C GLY A 51 5.90 9.05 4.71
N PRO A 52 5.24 9.21 5.87
CA PRO A 52 3.83 8.95 6.03
C PRO A 52 2.95 9.94 5.24
N ASP A 53 1.65 9.66 5.20
CA ASP A 53 0.67 10.58 4.65
C ASP A 53 0.69 11.91 5.41
N GLY A 54 0.72 13.01 4.65
CA GLY A 54 0.82 14.35 5.25
C GLY A 54 2.23 14.78 5.64
N ALA A 55 3.28 13.96 5.44
CA ALA A 55 4.67 14.35 5.75
C ALA A 55 5.22 15.51 4.90
N GLY A 56 4.52 15.93 3.84
CA GLY A 56 4.94 17.03 2.97
C GLY A 56 5.54 16.60 1.63
N LYS A 57 5.57 15.31 1.29
CA LYS A 57 6.17 14.75 0.05
C LYS A 57 5.67 15.46 -1.22
N THR A 58 4.37 15.44 -1.46
CA THR A 58 3.75 16.10 -2.62
C THR A 58 3.99 17.61 -2.64
N THR A 59 4.02 18.27 -1.47
CA THR A 59 4.32 19.69 -1.36
C THR A 59 5.74 19.98 -1.82
N LEU A 60 6.72 19.19 -1.37
CA LEU A 60 8.12 19.33 -1.78
C LEU A 60 8.27 19.09 -3.29
N ILE A 61 7.68 18.04 -3.84
CA ILE A 61 7.71 17.77 -5.28
C ILE A 61 7.13 18.92 -6.09
N ARG A 62 5.99 19.50 -5.66
CA ARG A 62 5.37 20.63 -6.38
C ARG A 62 6.20 21.92 -6.31
N LEU A 63 6.94 22.13 -5.23
CA LEU A 63 7.91 23.24 -5.13
C LEU A 63 9.07 23.02 -6.10
N LEU A 64 9.64 21.81 -6.15
CA LEU A 64 10.68 21.44 -7.11
C LEU A 64 10.20 21.52 -8.58
N ALA A 65 8.94 21.15 -8.84
CA ALA A 65 8.33 21.29 -10.17
C ALA A 65 7.99 22.73 -10.56
N GLY A 66 8.21 23.72 -9.67
CA GLY A 66 7.85 25.12 -9.91
C GLY A 66 6.34 25.39 -9.93
N LEU A 67 5.53 24.48 -9.41
CA LEU A 67 4.07 24.60 -9.34
C LEU A 67 3.59 25.39 -8.10
N MET A 68 4.49 25.62 -7.16
CA MET A 68 4.25 26.38 -5.93
C MET A 68 5.45 27.25 -5.59
N GLU A 69 5.21 28.32 -4.82
CA GLU A 69 6.25 29.14 -4.21
C GLU A 69 6.47 28.74 -2.74
N PRO A 70 7.72 28.75 -2.25
CA PRO A 70 7.99 28.59 -0.84
C PRO A 70 7.41 29.77 -0.02
N THR A 71 7.12 29.54 1.26
CA THR A 71 6.80 30.61 2.20
C THR A 71 8.08 31.33 2.63
N SER A 72 9.17 30.58 2.82
CA SER A 72 10.53 31.10 3.03
C SER A 72 11.56 30.03 2.66
N GLY A 73 12.84 30.42 2.63
CA GLY A 73 13.91 29.56 2.12
C GLY A 73 14.02 29.60 0.59
N SER A 74 14.84 28.73 0.02
CA SER A 74 15.09 28.68 -1.43
C SER A 74 15.00 27.28 -2.00
N VAL A 75 14.66 27.23 -3.31
CA VAL A 75 14.62 26.03 -4.14
C VAL A 75 15.40 26.30 -5.42
N GLU A 76 16.36 25.45 -5.70
CA GLU A 76 17.10 25.44 -6.97
C GLU A 76 16.93 24.08 -7.65
N VAL A 77 16.67 24.09 -8.96
CA VAL A 77 16.54 22.91 -9.80
C VAL A 77 17.39 23.10 -11.04
N LEU A 78 18.32 22.17 -11.29
CA LEU A 78 19.30 22.25 -12.39
C LEU A 78 20.08 23.58 -12.38
N GLY A 79 20.39 24.10 -11.16
CA GLY A 79 21.12 25.36 -10.96
C GLY A 79 20.29 26.63 -11.15
N ARG A 80 18.95 26.54 -11.18
CA ARG A 80 18.04 27.67 -11.44
C ARG A 80 16.88 27.68 -10.44
N THR A 81 16.33 28.85 -10.16
CA THR A 81 15.09 28.96 -9.38
C THR A 81 13.89 28.59 -10.27
N PRO A 82 13.07 27.57 -9.93
CA PRO A 82 12.10 26.98 -10.85
C PRO A 82 11.07 27.94 -11.48
N ARG A 83 10.78 29.05 -10.85
CA ARG A 83 9.75 30.03 -11.28
C ARG A 83 10.29 31.35 -11.83
N ALA A 84 11.54 31.69 -11.51
CA ALA A 84 12.10 33.01 -11.85
C ALA A 84 12.53 33.14 -13.32
N GLU A 85 12.72 32.04 -14.05
CA GLU A 85 13.40 32.00 -15.34
C GLU A 85 12.52 31.54 -16.50
N GLY A 86 11.29 32.07 -16.61
CA GLY A 86 10.51 32.00 -17.86
C GLY A 86 10.25 30.60 -18.42
N GLY A 87 10.14 29.56 -17.57
CA GLY A 87 9.73 28.21 -18.03
C GLY A 87 10.85 27.28 -18.50
N THR A 88 12.12 27.69 -18.54
CA THR A 88 13.24 26.84 -18.98
C THR A 88 13.48 25.64 -18.07
N THR A 89 13.39 25.82 -16.75
CA THR A 89 13.52 24.75 -15.76
C THR A 89 12.39 23.74 -15.89
N GLN A 90 11.17 24.18 -16.17
CA GLN A 90 10.02 23.33 -16.39
C GLN A 90 10.13 22.50 -17.69
N ALA A 91 10.82 23.01 -18.71
CA ALA A 91 11.09 22.29 -19.96
C ALA A 91 12.00 21.08 -19.73
N GLU A 92 13.02 21.22 -18.84
CA GLU A 92 13.98 20.17 -18.49
C GLU A 92 13.53 19.28 -17.31
N THR A 93 12.34 19.55 -16.73
CA THR A 93 11.77 18.78 -15.61
C THR A 93 10.51 18.05 -16.07
N GLY A 94 10.46 16.75 -15.83
CA GLY A 94 9.27 15.93 -15.98
C GLY A 94 8.56 15.79 -14.64
N TYR A 95 7.24 15.93 -14.59
CA TYR A 95 6.44 15.72 -13.39
C TYR A 95 5.29 14.79 -13.66
N MET A 96 5.19 13.74 -12.86
CA MET A 96 4.08 12.80 -12.84
C MET A 96 3.37 12.90 -11.48
N PRO A 97 2.17 13.46 -11.43
CA PRO A 97 1.42 13.63 -10.19
C PRO A 97 0.80 12.31 -9.72
N GLN A 98 0.51 12.20 -8.43
CA GLN A 98 -0.11 11.04 -7.78
C GLN A 98 -1.41 10.56 -8.47
N ARG A 99 -2.23 11.47 -8.96
CA ARG A 99 -3.43 11.17 -9.77
C ARG A 99 -3.12 11.29 -11.27
N PHE A 100 -2.22 10.52 -11.78
CA PHE A 100 -1.73 10.38 -13.17
C PHE A 100 -1.71 11.66 -14.04
N GLY A 101 -2.48 12.68 -13.72
CA GLY A 101 -2.64 13.88 -14.57
C GLY A 101 -3.29 13.60 -15.93
N LEU A 102 -3.84 12.40 -16.14
CA LEU A 102 -4.43 11.99 -17.41
C LEU A 102 -5.89 12.41 -17.52
N TYR A 103 -6.30 12.75 -18.72
CA TYR A 103 -7.69 12.98 -19.07
C TYR A 103 -8.32 11.64 -19.48
N GLU A 104 -9.20 11.12 -18.64
CA GLU A 104 -9.76 9.77 -18.78
C GLU A 104 -10.64 9.62 -20.03
N ASP A 105 -11.25 10.72 -20.49
CA ASP A 105 -12.10 10.78 -21.68
C ASP A 105 -11.31 10.93 -22.97
N LEU A 106 -10.00 11.14 -22.91
CA LEU A 106 -9.10 11.19 -24.04
C LEU A 106 -8.43 9.82 -24.27
N SER A 107 -8.13 9.52 -25.54
CA SER A 107 -7.34 8.33 -25.90
C SER A 107 -5.88 8.45 -25.40
N VAL A 108 -5.13 7.35 -25.46
CA VAL A 108 -3.68 7.35 -25.22
C VAL A 108 -2.98 8.38 -26.11
N LEU A 109 -3.31 8.39 -27.41
CA LEU A 109 -2.71 9.32 -28.37
C LEU A 109 -3.11 10.78 -28.10
N ASP A 110 -4.37 11.03 -27.73
CA ASP A 110 -4.86 12.40 -27.46
C ASP A 110 -4.24 12.95 -26.16
N ASN A 111 -4.05 12.13 -25.11
CA ASN A 111 -3.29 12.53 -23.95
C ASN A 111 -1.86 12.93 -24.31
N LEU A 112 -1.14 12.11 -25.09
CA LEU A 112 0.21 12.45 -25.56
C LEU A 112 0.21 13.75 -26.38
N ASN A 113 -0.77 13.95 -27.29
CA ASN A 113 -0.91 15.18 -28.05
C ASN A 113 -1.12 16.41 -27.18
N LEU A 114 -1.98 16.31 -26.17
CA LEU A 114 -2.24 17.40 -25.24
C LEU A 114 -0.96 17.82 -24.51
N TYR A 115 -0.21 16.86 -23.95
CA TYR A 115 1.05 17.15 -23.26
C TYR A 115 2.15 17.65 -24.21
N ALA A 116 2.19 17.16 -25.46
CA ALA A 116 3.10 17.66 -26.50
C ALA A 116 2.79 19.12 -26.86
N ASN A 117 1.51 19.50 -26.96
CA ASN A 117 1.09 20.89 -27.17
C ASN A 117 1.51 21.79 -26.01
N LEU A 118 1.28 21.35 -24.75
CA LEU A 118 1.70 22.10 -23.55
C LEU A 118 3.21 22.34 -23.48
N ARG A 119 4.00 21.45 -24.11
CA ARG A 119 5.46 21.57 -24.21
C ARG A 119 5.94 22.20 -25.51
N ALA A 120 5.04 22.73 -26.36
CA ALA A 120 5.32 23.34 -27.62
C ALA A 120 6.22 22.51 -28.56
N LEU A 121 6.08 21.18 -28.54
CA LEU A 121 6.84 20.30 -29.43
C LEU A 121 6.38 20.47 -30.87
N ASP A 122 7.35 20.68 -31.77
CA ASP A 122 7.08 20.72 -33.21
C ASP A 122 6.63 19.36 -33.77
N ALA A 123 6.08 19.34 -34.98
CA ALA A 123 5.49 18.14 -35.58
C ALA A 123 6.50 17.00 -35.81
N THR A 124 7.78 17.32 -36.02
CA THR A 124 8.83 16.33 -36.28
C THR A 124 9.31 15.71 -34.98
N ALA A 125 9.65 16.54 -33.99
CA ALA A 125 10.02 16.10 -32.66
C ALA A 125 8.89 15.26 -32.00
N ARG A 126 7.62 15.67 -32.18
CA ARG A 126 6.44 14.96 -31.72
C ARG A 126 6.36 13.54 -32.27
N ARG A 127 6.45 13.38 -33.60
CA ARG A 127 6.39 12.05 -34.22
C ARG A 127 7.48 11.12 -33.76
N GLN A 128 8.72 11.60 -33.64
CA GLN A 128 9.85 10.81 -33.16
C GLN A 128 9.67 10.41 -31.69
N ARG A 129 9.27 11.36 -30.83
CA ARG A 129 9.04 11.12 -29.44
C ARG A 129 7.90 10.14 -29.17
N PHE A 130 6.78 10.28 -29.86
CA PHE A 130 5.65 9.37 -29.74
C PHE A 130 6.05 7.93 -30.11
N ALA A 131 6.73 7.74 -31.24
CA ALA A 131 7.18 6.41 -31.63
C ALA A 131 8.16 5.78 -30.60
N GLN A 132 9.03 6.59 -30.01
CA GLN A 132 9.95 6.15 -28.98
C GLN A 132 9.22 5.79 -27.68
N LEU A 133 8.38 6.70 -27.16
CA LEU A 133 7.70 6.53 -25.88
C LEU A 133 6.64 5.44 -25.91
N LEU A 134 5.87 5.32 -26.99
CA LEU A 134 4.88 4.25 -27.16
C LEU A 134 5.53 2.86 -27.19
N ARG A 135 6.73 2.73 -27.81
CA ARG A 135 7.50 1.48 -27.74
C ARG A 135 8.07 1.24 -26.34
N PHE A 136 8.66 2.26 -25.73
CA PHE A 136 9.25 2.18 -24.39
C PHE A 136 8.22 1.76 -23.31
N THR A 137 6.96 2.18 -23.46
CA THR A 137 5.88 1.90 -22.51
C THR A 137 4.99 0.73 -22.92
N ASP A 138 5.23 0.09 -24.06
CA ASP A 138 4.38 -0.96 -24.67
C ASP A 138 2.92 -0.51 -24.90
N LEU A 139 2.69 0.80 -25.13
CA LEU A 139 1.36 1.35 -25.36
C LEU A 139 1.01 1.49 -26.86
N ALA A 140 1.91 1.14 -27.76
CA ALA A 140 1.68 1.25 -29.21
C ALA A 140 0.40 0.55 -29.71
N PRO A 141 0.01 -0.66 -29.20
CA PRO A 141 -1.24 -1.32 -29.63
C PRO A 141 -2.51 -0.63 -29.10
N PHE A 142 -2.39 0.31 -28.16
CA PHE A 142 -3.53 0.86 -27.42
C PHE A 142 -3.76 2.35 -27.68
N THR A 143 -3.15 2.93 -28.73
CA THR A 143 -3.17 4.37 -29.01
C THR A 143 -4.57 4.98 -29.11
N GLY A 144 -5.55 4.24 -29.65
CA GLY A 144 -6.94 4.67 -29.74
C GLY A 144 -7.82 4.39 -28.52
N ARG A 145 -7.29 3.67 -27.49
CA ARG A 145 -8.07 3.35 -26.30
C ARG A 145 -8.15 4.55 -25.36
N LEU A 146 -9.34 4.81 -24.78
CA LEU A 146 -9.53 5.86 -23.80
C LEU A 146 -8.70 5.57 -22.53
N ALA A 147 -8.09 6.61 -21.96
CA ALA A 147 -7.27 6.46 -20.74
C ALA A 147 -8.10 5.92 -19.56
N GLY A 148 -9.38 6.25 -19.46
CA GLY A 148 -10.30 5.69 -18.46
C GLY A 148 -10.45 4.17 -18.53
N GLN A 149 -10.24 3.56 -19.70
CA GLN A 149 -10.36 2.12 -19.96
C GLN A 149 -9.04 1.35 -19.78
N LEU A 150 -7.94 2.05 -19.49
CA LEU A 150 -6.65 1.43 -19.22
C LEU A 150 -6.60 0.80 -17.81
N SER A 151 -5.80 -0.25 -17.66
CA SER A 151 -5.46 -0.76 -16.33
C SER A 151 -4.62 0.25 -15.55
N GLY A 152 -4.55 0.11 -14.21
CA GLY A 152 -3.72 0.98 -13.36
C GLY A 152 -2.27 1.07 -13.85
N GLY A 153 -1.63 -0.08 -14.12
CA GLY A 153 -0.26 -0.10 -14.67
C GLY A 153 -0.13 0.57 -16.04
N MET A 154 -1.13 0.42 -16.94
CA MET A 154 -1.12 1.12 -18.23
C MET A 154 -1.31 2.64 -18.06
N LYS A 155 -2.13 3.09 -17.11
CA LYS A 155 -2.27 4.51 -16.76
C LYS A 155 -0.94 5.09 -16.26
N GLN A 156 -0.21 4.33 -15.42
CA GLN A 156 1.13 4.71 -14.95
C GLN A 156 2.11 4.86 -16.13
N LYS A 157 2.16 3.88 -17.01
CA LYS A 157 3.00 3.92 -18.21
C LYS A 157 2.68 5.13 -19.10
N LEU A 158 1.40 5.45 -19.27
CA LEU A 158 0.97 6.64 -20.04
C LEU A 158 1.36 7.94 -19.32
N GLY A 159 1.16 8.03 -18.00
CA GLY A 159 1.59 9.17 -17.20
C GLY A 159 3.10 9.40 -17.27
N LEU A 160 3.89 8.32 -17.19
CA LEU A 160 5.33 8.39 -17.38
C LEU A 160 5.70 8.85 -18.79
N ALA A 161 5.05 8.32 -19.84
CA ALA A 161 5.26 8.77 -21.21
C ALA A 161 4.99 10.28 -21.38
N CYS A 162 3.88 10.79 -20.82
CA CYS A 162 3.56 12.21 -20.83
C CYS A 162 4.63 13.06 -20.12
N ALA A 163 5.15 12.61 -18.98
CA ALA A 163 6.20 13.29 -18.24
C ALA A 163 7.55 13.33 -19.00
N LEU A 164 7.81 12.32 -19.84
CA LEU A 164 9.05 12.15 -20.60
C LEU A 164 9.06 12.88 -21.95
N LEU A 165 7.95 13.47 -22.42
CA LEU A 165 7.85 14.11 -23.74
C LEU A 165 8.93 15.18 -23.97
N GLY A 166 9.26 15.98 -22.94
CA GLY A 166 10.25 17.04 -23.02
C GLY A 166 11.71 16.58 -22.89
N ALA A 167 12.02 15.28 -22.89
CA ALA A 167 13.36 14.75 -22.60
C ALA A 167 13.98 15.33 -21.31
N PRO A 168 13.32 15.19 -20.16
CA PRO A 168 13.74 15.85 -18.95
C PRO A 168 15.10 15.33 -18.43
N ARG A 169 15.86 16.20 -17.79
CA ARG A 169 17.07 15.86 -17.03
C ARG A 169 16.73 15.49 -15.59
N LEU A 170 15.61 16.02 -15.06
CA LEU A 170 15.04 15.68 -13.75
C LEU A 170 13.62 15.17 -13.93
N LEU A 171 13.32 14.00 -13.37
CA LEU A 171 11.99 13.38 -13.35
C LEU A 171 11.48 13.30 -11.92
N LEU A 172 10.34 13.94 -11.67
CA LEU A 172 9.65 13.97 -10.38
C LEU A 172 8.43 13.05 -10.45
N LEU A 173 8.44 11.98 -9.67
CA LEU A 173 7.39 10.96 -9.64
C LEU A 173 6.71 10.97 -8.27
N ASP A 174 5.43 11.35 -8.22
CA ASP A 174 4.67 11.44 -6.98
C ASP A 174 3.83 10.19 -6.77
N GLU A 175 4.32 9.30 -5.91
CA GLU A 175 3.72 8.01 -5.56
C GLU A 175 3.36 7.12 -6.79
N PRO A 176 4.29 6.89 -7.72
CA PRO A 176 3.99 6.19 -8.96
C PRO A 176 3.70 4.70 -8.77
N GLY A 177 4.02 4.10 -7.60
CA GLY A 177 3.74 2.71 -7.26
C GLY A 177 2.37 2.45 -6.65
N VAL A 178 1.61 3.50 -6.27
CA VAL A 178 0.33 3.34 -5.57
C VAL A 178 -0.75 2.77 -6.49
N GLY A 179 -1.43 1.71 -6.02
CA GLY A 179 -2.50 1.04 -6.77
C GLY A 179 -2.01 0.22 -7.98
N VAL A 180 -0.71 -0.03 -8.07
CA VAL A 180 -0.08 -0.82 -9.13
C VAL A 180 0.27 -2.21 -8.59
N ASP A 181 -0.10 -3.24 -9.34
CA ASP A 181 0.24 -4.62 -8.99
C ASP A 181 1.75 -4.90 -9.11
N PRO A 182 2.28 -5.97 -8.45
CA PRO A 182 3.72 -6.24 -8.40
C PRO A 182 4.40 -6.39 -9.77
N LEU A 183 3.72 -7.00 -10.76
CA LEU A 183 4.28 -7.16 -12.11
C LEU A 183 4.44 -5.81 -12.80
N SER A 184 3.38 -4.99 -12.81
CA SER A 184 3.40 -3.64 -13.40
C SER A 184 4.37 -2.73 -12.65
N ARG A 185 4.53 -2.89 -11.32
CA ARG A 185 5.49 -2.14 -10.50
C ARG A 185 6.94 -2.52 -10.88
N ARG A 186 7.23 -3.81 -11.06
CA ARG A 186 8.55 -4.29 -11.51
C ARG A 186 8.92 -3.72 -12.89
N GLU A 187 7.96 -3.68 -13.82
CA GLU A 187 8.17 -3.07 -15.14
C GLU A 187 8.44 -1.56 -15.04
N LEU A 188 7.69 -0.85 -14.20
CA LEU A 188 7.90 0.59 -13.98
C LEU A 188 9.31 0.86 -13.43
N TRP A 189 9.77 0.06 -12.45
CA TRP A 189 11.14 0.13 -11.92
C TRP A 189 12.20 -0.12 -13.00
N ARG A 190 11.99 -1.12 -13.87
CA ARG A 190 12.90 -1.40 -15.00
C ARG A 190 13.01 -0.17 -15.92
N MET A 191 11.86 0.40 -16.31
CA MET A 191 11.82 1.58 -17.16
C MET A 191 12.54 2.78 -16.53
N VAL A 192 12.33 3.04 -15.25
CA VAL A 192 12.99 4.15 -14.55
C VAL A 192 14.49 3.92 -14.42
N ASN A 193 14.95 2.69 -14.14
CA ASN A 193 16.39 2.37 -14.14
C ASN A 193 17.04 2.58 -15.52
N GLU A 194 16.36 2.25 -16.63
CA GLU A 194 16.84 2.54 -17.98
C GLU A 194 16.99 4.05 -18.22
N LEU A 195 16.06 4.87 -17.72
CA LEU A 195 16.17 6.34 -17.80
C LEU A 195 17.37 6.86 -17.00
N VAL A 196 17.61 6.34 -15.82
CA VAL A 196 18.74 6.72 -14.96
C VAL A 196 20.07 6.29 -15.58
N ALA A 197 20.13 5.12 -16.20
CA ALA A 197 21.30 4.69 -16.99
C ALA A 197 21.57 5.63 -18.18
N GLY A 198 20.52 6.27 -18.70
CA GLY A 198 20.61 7.33 -19.73
C GLY A 198 20.95 8.73 -19.17
N GLY A 199 21.25 8.87 -17.87
CA GLY A 199 21.66 10.12 -17.24
C GLY A 199 20.52 10.97 -16.63
N VAL A 200 19.27 10.51 -16.66
CA VAL A 200 18.14 11.18 -16.00
C VAL A 200 18.23 11.04 -14.50
N THR A 201 18.04 12.13 -13.76
CA THR A 201 17.90 12.10 -12.31
C THR A 201 16.43 11.88 -11.95
N VAL A 202 16.14 11.04 -10.97
CA VAL A 202 14.76 10.72 -10.58
C VAL A 202 14.55 10.98 -9.09
N LEU A 203 13.51 11.74 -8.76
CA LEU A 203 12.95 11.82 -7.42
C LEU A 203 11.66 10.98 -7.40
N TRP A 204 11.68 9.89 -6.64
CA TRP A 204 10.60 8.93 -6.51
C TRP A 204 9.95 9.06 -5.12
N SER A 205 8.76 9.67 -5.02
CA SER A 205 8.07 9.65 -3.74
C SER A 205 7.35 8.34 -3.52
N THR A 206 7.40 7.84 -2.31
CA THR A 206 6.73 6.61 -1.93
C THR A 206 6.42 6.54 -0.43
N ALA A 207 5.32 5.87 -0.08
CA ALA A 207 5.05 5.40 1.26
C ALA A 207 5.56 3.96 1.48
N TYR A 208 6.04 3.28 0.42
CA TYR A 208 6.48 1.89 0.48
C TYR A 208 7.99 1.79 0.72
N LEU A 209 8.36 1.23 1.86
CA LEU A 209 9.77 1.12 2.28
C LEU A 209 10.57 0.15 1.39
N GLU A 210 9.93 -0.89 0.83
CA GLU A 210 10.55 -1.78 -0.15
C GLU A 210 11.00 -1.04 -1.43
N GLU A 211 10.23 -0.04 -1.86
CA GLU A 211 10.63 0.82 -2.98
C GLU A 211 11.78 1.74 -2.59
N ALA A 212 11.74 2.28 -1.36
CA ALA A 212 12.81 3.11 -0.83
C ALA A 212 14.14 2.35 -0.71
N GLU A 213 14.12 1.07 -0.35
CA GLU A 213 15.32 0.22 -0.29
C GLU A 213 16.01 0.04 -1.65
N ARG A 214 15.26 0.15 -2.75
CA ARG A 214 15.79 0.07 -4.13
C ARG A 214 16.42 1.38 -4.61
N CYS A 215 16.19 2.50 -3.90
CA CYS A 215 16.77 3.79 -4.24
C CYS A 215 18.25 3.85 -3.84
N ALA A 216 19.05 4.62 -4.59
CA ALA A 216 20.43 4.87 -4.23
C ALA A 216 20.58 5.76 -2.99
N TYR A 217 19.58 6.61 -2.73
CA TYR A 217 19.55 7.62 -1.70
C TYR A 217 18.12 7.88 -1.26
N ILE A 218 17.89 8.27 0.00
CA ILE A 218 16.54 8.58 0.49
C ILE A 218 16.52 9.87 1.30
N TRP A 219 15.44 10.63 1.15
CA TRP A 219 15.01 11.67 2.08
C TRP A 219 13.78 11.14 2.83
N LEU A 220 13.93 11.01 4.14
CA LEU A 220 12.83 10.57 4.99
C LEU A 220 12.21 11.78 5.67
N LEU A 221 10.96 12.03 5.35
CA LEU A 221 10.16 13.14 5.89
C LEU A 221 9.16 12.65 6.92
N ASP A 222 8.99 13.42 7.98
CA ASP A 222 7.86 13.28 8.90
C ASP A 222 7.42 14.66 9.40
N ALA A 223 6.11 14.91 9.46
CA ALA A 223 5.52 16.17 9.91
C ALA A 223 6.21 17.43 9.33
N GLY A 224 6.58 17.40 8.04
CA GLY A 224 7.25 18.49 7.35
C GLY A 224 8.73 18.65 7.66
N ARG A 225 9.36 17.73 8.39
CA ARG A 225 10.77 17.74 8.75
C ARG A 225 11.54 16.62 8.05
N LEU A 226 12.80 16.87 7.74
CA LEU A 226 13.71 15.87 7.21
C LEU A 226 14.34 15.11 8.39
N LEU A 227 14.00 13.83 8.55
CA LEU A 227 14.52 12.98 9.63
C LEU A 227 15.80 12.25 9.22
N TYR A 228 15.95 11.97 7.94
CA TYR A 228 17.11 11.27 7.40
C TYR A 228 17.39 11.70 5.96
N ASP A 229 18.67 11.84 5.65
CA ASP A 229 19.22 12.17 4.34
C ASP A 229 20.46 11.29 4.11
N GLY A 230 20.35 10.28 3.24
CA GLY A 230 21.45 9.34 3.02
C GLY A 230 21.04 8.04 2.31
N PRO A 231 21.98 7.11 2.11
CA PRO A 231 21.68 5.79 1.55
C PRO A 231 20.78 4.96 2.47
N PRO A 232 19.74 4.27 1.95
CA PRO A 232 18.83 3.46 2.77
C PRO A 232 19.54 2.38 3.57
N ARG A 233 20.61 1.82 3.02
CA ARG A 233 21.41 0.79 3.69
C ARG A 233 22.09 1.29 4.97
N GLU A 234 22.59 2.52 4.98
CA GLU A 234 23.21 3.11 6.17
C GLU A 234 22.19 3.30 7.30
N LEU A 235 20.94 3.64 6.94
CA LEU A 235 19.87 3.74 7.92
C LEU A 235 19.51 2.36 8.49
N SER A 236 19.39 1.34 7.65
CA SER A 236 19.12 -0.03 8.10
C SER A 236 20.21 -0.58 9.01
N GLU A 237 21.48 -0.25 8.74
CA GLU A 237 22.63 -0.68 9.56
C GLU A 237 22.59 -0.18 11.01
N ARG A 238 21.85 0.92 11.30
CA ARG A 238 21.69 1.44 12.68
C ARG A 238 21.03 0.44 13.62
N VAL A 239 20.22 -0.47 13.08
CA VAL A 239 19.52 -1.51 13.86
C VAL A 239 20.16 -2.89 13.70
N ARG A 240 21.35 -2.98 13.10
CA ARG A 240 22.11 -4.24 12.96
C ARG A 240 22.38 -4.87 14.33
N GLY A 241 22.21 -6.20 14.42
CA GLY A 241 22.38 -6.98 15.65
C GLY A 241 21.23 -6.82 16.66
N ARG A 242 20.19 -6.07 16.31
CA ARG A 242 18.99 -5.88 17.16
C ARG A 242 17.73 -6.48 16.56
N VAL A 243 17.84 -7.13 15.40
CA VAL A 243 16.70 -7.72 14.69
C VAL A 243 16.79 -9.23 14.74
N PHE A 244 15.71 -9.85 15.18
CA PHE A 244 15.62 -11.29 15.41
C PHE A 244 14.38 -11.87 14.76
N ARG A 245 14.46 -13.15 14.39
CA ARG A 245 13.32 -13.97 13.97
C ARG A 245 13.00 -14.96 15.10
N ARG A 246 11.78 -14.95 15.59
CA ARG A 246 11.24 -15.94 16.51
C ARG A 246 10.27 -16.85 15.77
N ARG A 247 10.50 -18.16 15.75
CA ARG A 247 9.56 -19.12 15.20
C ARG A 247 8.36 -19.25 16.13
N ALA A 248 7.16 -19.05 15.61
CA ALA A 248 5.95 -19.24 16.38
C ALA A 248 5.49 -20.72 16.34
N PRO A 249 4.83 -21.23 17.39
CA PRO A 249 4.13 -22.50 17.29
C PRO A 249 3.08 -22.48 16.19
N PRO A 250 2.76 -23.61 15.56
CA PRO A 250 1.78 -23.68 14.46
C PRO A 250 0.45 -22.99 14.85
N GLY A 251 -0.03 -22.09 13.98
CA GLY A 251 -1.26 -21.32 14.18
C GLY A 251 -1.20 -20.25 15.28
N ARG A 252 -0.02 -19.96 15.87
CA ARG A 252 0.13 -18.99 16.97
C ARG A 252 0.96 -17.75 16.62
N ALA A 253 1.28 -17.51 15.36
CA ALA A 253 2.11 -16.37 14.97
C ALA A 253 1.53 -15.02 15.46
N ARG A 254 0.22 -14.82 15.37
CA ARG A 254 -0.47 -13.62 15.87
C ARG A 254 -0.29 -13.42 17.37
N ARG A 255 -0.57 -14.47 18.15
CA ARG A 255 -0.42 -14.43 19.60
C ARG A 255 1.02 -14.19 20.01
N THR A 256 1.97 -14.85 19.33
CA THR A 256 3.40 -14.63 19.58
C THR A 256 3.81 -13.19 19.27
N ALA A 257 3.31 -12.58 18.19
CA ALA A 257 3.58 -11.17 17.89
C ALA A 257 2.99 -10.22 18.95
N GLU A 258 1.77 -10.48 19.42
CA GLU A 258 1.14 -9.72 20.50
C GLU A 258 1.93 -9.84 21.81
N GLU A 259 2.33 -11.06 22.20
CA GLU A 259 3.15 -11.32 23.37
C GLU A 259 4.50 -10.57 23.28
N GLU A 260 5.15 -10.56 22.12
CA GLU A 260 6.39 -9.80 21.91
C GLU A 260 6.17 -8.28 22.02
N LEU A 261 5.11 -7.74 21.44
CA LEU A 261 4.79 -6.30 21.51
C LEU A 261 4.51 -5.81 22.94
N THR A 262 4.02 -6.69 23.84
CA THR A 262 3.81 -6.30 25.25
C THR A 262 5.11 -6.18 26.04
N ARG A 263 6.21 -6.77 25.58
CA ARG A 263 7.51 -6.72 26.26
C ARG A 263 8.09 -5.30 26.22
N ALA A 264 8.59 -4.83 27.36
CA ALA A 264 9.20 -3.50 27.45
C ALA A 264 10.46 -3.34 26.58
N GLN A 265 11.16 -4.45 26.35
CA GLN A 265 12.42 -4.58 25.62
C GLN A 265 12.26 -4.55 24.09
N VAL A 266 11.05 -4.83 23.60
CA VAL A 266 10.73 -4.89 22.18
C VAL A 266 10.34 -3.50 21.69
N LEU A 267 10.89 -3.10 20.55
CA LEU A 267 10.55 -1.89 19.83
C LEU A 267 9.39 -2.16 18.87
N ASP A 268 9.44 -3.32 18.18
CA ASP A 268 8.49 -3.74 17.18
C ASP A 268 8.45 -5.26 17.02
N ALA A 269 7.28 -5.81 16.63
CA ALA A 269 7.12 -7.23 16.32
C ALA A 269 6.11 -7.42 15.19
N VAL A 270 6.56 -8.03 14.07
CA VAL A 270 5.79 -8.18 12.83
C VAL A 270 5.70 -9.65 12.44
N ILE A 271 4.52 -10.09 12.02
CA ILE A 271 4.28 -11.44 11.52
C ILE A 271 4.95 -11.61 10.15
N GLN A 272 5.67 -12.71 9.97
CA GLN A 272 6.25 -13.15 8.71
C GLN A 272 5.95 -14.65 8.52
N GLY A 273 4.78 -14.96 7.95
CA GLY A 273 4.31 -16.33 7.84
C GLY A 273 4.20 -17.03 9.19
N SER A 274 4.95 -18.13 9.40
CA SER A 274 4.98 -18.87 10.66
C SER A 274 5.96 -18.31 11.71
N SER A 275 6.56 -17.16 11.46
CA SER A 275 7.54 -16.53 12.37
C SER A 275 7.14 -15.09 12.70
N VAL A 276 7.77 -14.55 13.74
CA VAL A 276 7.66 -13.16 14.15
C VAL A 276 9.03 -12.51 14.04
N ARG A 277 9.10 -11.40 13.31
CA ARG A 277 10.27 -10.53 13.25
C ARG A 277 10.20 -9.55 14.40
N VAL A 278 11.22 -9.52 15.23
CA VAL A 278 11.29 -8.72 16.45
C VAL A 278 12.44 -7.75 16.38
N VAL A 279 12.18 -6.48 16.67
CA VAL A 279 13.21 -5.46 16.81
C VAL A 279 13.40 -5.13 18.28
N ALA A 280 14.60 -5.39 18.80
CA ALA A 280 14.93 -5.13 20.20
C ALA A 280 15.39 -3.68 20.41
N LYS A 281 15.12 -3.13 21.61
CA LYS A 281 15.70 -1.86 22.03
C LYS A 281 17.22 -1.98 22.22
N PRO A 282 18.00 -0.90 22.05
CA PRO A 282 19.47 -0.95 22.10
C PRO A 282 20.03 -1.59 23.38
N HIS A 283 19.42 -1.30 24.53
CA HIS A 283 19.87 -1.77 25.85
C HIS A 283 19.44 -3.21 26.20
N ALA A 284 18.61 -3.84 25.37
CA ALA A 284 17.95 -5.10 25.68
C ALA A 284 18.40 -6.29 24.81
N VAL A 285 19.39 -6.12 23.94
CA VAL A 285 19.83 -7.12 22.95
C VAL A 285 20.21 -8.45 23.60
N GLN A 286 20.79 -8.44 24.79
CA GLN A 286 21.25 -9.64 25.50
C GLN A 286 20.09 -10.59 25.85
N GLU A 287 18.87 -10.08 26.02
CA GLU A 287 17.69 -10.90 26.34
C GLU A 287 17.20 -11.73 25.15
N PHE A 288 17.68 -11.43 23.94
CA PHE A 288 17.32 -12.09 22.67
C PHE A 288 18.41 -13.04 22.16
N GLN A 289 19.36 -13.43 23.01
CA GLN A 289 20.43 -14.40 22.65
C GLN A 289 20.04 -15.86 22.91
N GLY A 290 18.81 -16.15 23.32
CA GLY A 290 18.29 -17.49 23.53
C GLY A 290 18.04 -18.25 22.22
N SER A 291 17.96 -19.58 22.30
CA SER A 291 17.75 -20.48 21.14
C SER A 291 16.44 -20.23 20.37
N GLU A 292 15.51 -19.49 20.97
CA GLU A 292 14.22 -19.11 20.35
C GLU A 292 14.36 -17.96 19.32
N TYR A 293 15.45 -17.17 19.40
CA TYR A 293 15.68 -16.00 18.59
C TYR A 293 16.84 -16.19 17.63
N GLN A 294 16.58 -16.13 16.36
CA GLN A 294 17.59 -16.19 15.30
C GLN A 294 17.90 -14.78 14.83
N PRO A 295 19.16 -14.30 14.93
CA PRO A 295 19.55 -13.02 14.34
C PRO A 295 19.29 -13.00 12.84
N VAL A 296 18.73 -11.90 12.33
CA VAL A 296 18.47 -11.71 10.90
C VAL A 296 18.95 -10.33 10.44
N ALA A 297 19.17 -10.20 9.13
CA ALA A 297 19.59 -8.93 8.55
C ALA A 297 18.52 -7.84 8.76
N PRO A 298 18.92 -6.61 9.08
CA PRO A 298 17.99 -5.49 9.24
C PRO A 298 17.41 -5.07 7.88
N ARG A 299 16.19 -4.55 7.90
CA ARG A 299 15.50 -3.90 6.78
C ARG A 299 15.34 -2.40 7.06
N LEU A 300 15.09 -1.64 6.02
CA LEU A 300 14.81 -0.21 6.18
C LEU A 300 13.59 0.04 7.10
N GLU A 301 12.60 -0.85 7.04
CA GLU A 301 11.40 -0.78 7.88
C GLU A 301 11.70 -0.86 9.38
N ASP A 302 12.66 -1.70 9.79
CA ASP A 302 13.05 -1.83 11.20
C ASP A 302 13.62 -0.50 11.74
N ALA A 303 14.46 0.15 10.95
CA ALA A 303 15.06 1.44 11.30
C ALA A 303 14.06 2.61 11.18
N TYR A 304 13.16 2.55 10.20
CA TYR A 304 12.10 3.53 10.03
C TYR A 304 11.17 3.58 11.26
N VAL A 305 10.74 2.41 11.73
CA VAL A 305 9.89 2.31 12.93
C VAL A 305 10.62 2.83 14.16
N GLU A 306 11.93 2.57 14.30
CA GLU A 306 12.72 3.14 15.39
C GLU A 306 12.76 4.67 15.35
N LEU A 307 12.99 5.27 14.19
CA LEU A 307 13.03 6.73 14.02
C LEU A 307 11.71 7.40 14.41
N LEU A 308 10.59 6.72 14.20
CA LEU A 308 9.25 7.21 14.55
C LEU A 308 8.80 6.81 15.97
N GLY A 309 9.71 6.27 16.79
CA GLY A 309 9.46 5.99 18.22
C GLY A 309 8.96 4.59 18.54
N GLY A 310 8.90 3.69 17.57
CA GLY A 310 8.47 2.30 17.75
C GLY A 310 7.00 2.04 17.38
N ALA A 311 6.62 0.77 17.34
CA ALA A 311 5.24 0.36 17.17
C ALA A 311 4.38 0.75 18.38
N ARG A 312 3.09 1.00 18.14
CA ARG A 312 2.14 1.22 19.23
C ARG A 312 2.06 -0.02 20.10
N LYS A 313 2.13 0.20 21.41
CA LYS A 313 2.02 -0.86 22.42
C LYS A 313 0.61 -0.87 23.01
N GLY A 314 0.10 -2.05 23.28
CA GLY A 314 -1.16 -2.26 23.98
C GLY A 314 -2.08 -3.26 23.25
N GLU A 315 -2.98 -3.87 24.01
CA GLU A 315 -4.04 -4.68 23.42
C GLU A 315 -4.99 -3.80 22.60
N SER A 316 -5.40 -4.29 21.44
CA SER A 316 -6.42 -3.60 20.65
C SER A 316 -7.72 -3.48 21.46
N LEU A 317 -8.17 -2.26 21.71
CA LEU A 317 -9.45 -1.97 22.36
C LEU A 317 -10.63 -2.65 21.62
N LEU A 318 -10.48 -2.94 20.33
CA LEU A 318 -11.43 -3.73 19.53
C LEU A 318 -11.64 -5.13 20.10
N ALA A 319 -10.57 -5.78 20.52
CA ALA A 319 -10.69 -7.09 21.14
C ALA A 319 -11.45 -7.03 22.46
N GLN A 320 -11.21 -6.01 23.28
CA GLN A 320 -11.85 -5.86 24.60
C GLN A 320 -13.35 -5.55 24.46
N GLY A 321 -13.74 -4.66 23.54
CA GLY A 321 -15.12 -4.26 23.30
C GLY A 321 -15.92 -5.15 22.34
N TRP A 322 -15.30 -6.23 21.78
CA TRP A 322 -16.00 -7.11 20.85
C TRP A 322 -16.97 -8.02 21.57
N PRO A 323 -18.26 -8.08 21.19
CA PRO A 323 -19.23 -8.96 21.85
C PRO A 323 -18.76 -10.41 21.74
N SER A 324 -18.88 -11.15 22.83
CA SER A 324 -18.70 -12.61 22.76
C SER A 324 -19.62 -13.19 21.69
N ALA A 325 -19.18 -14.22 20.97
CA ALA A 325 -19.96 -14.91 19.93
C ALA A 325 -21.38 -15.31 20.36
N ALA A 326 -21.63 -15.38 21.68
CA ALA A 326 -22.95 -15.61 22.29
C ALA A 326 -23.87 -14.37 22.33
N ALA A 327 -23.33 -13.16 22.19
CA ALA A 327 -24.05 -11.88 22.40
C ALA A 327 -24.25 -11.03 21.12
N ALA A 328 -23.91 -11.55 19.94
CA ALA A 328 -24.03 -10.80 18.69
C ALA A 328 -25.54 -10.47 18.40
N PRO A 329 -25.90 -9.20 18.19
CA PRO A 329 -27.25 -8.82 17.83
C PRO A 329 -27.55 -9.29 16.41
N GLY A 330 -28.45 -10.22 16.26
CA GLY A 330 -28.86 -10.80 14.98
C GLY A 330 -29.36 -12.22 15.13
N GLY A 331 -30.18 -12.47 16.14
CA GLY A 331 -31.18 -13.55 16.26
C GLY A 331 -30.84 -14.92 15.66
N ALA A 332 -29.61 -15.39 15.73
CA ALA A 332 -29.33 -16.78 15.38
C ALA A 332 -30.00 -17.70 16.40
N SER A 333 -30.84 -18.61 15.94
CA SER A 333 -31.49 -19.62 16.79
C SER A 333 -30.44 -20.46 17.52
N ALA A 334 -30.83 -21.07 18.67
CA ALA A 334 -29.95 -21.97 19.42
C ALA A 334 -29.44 -23.18 18.60
N ALA A 335 -30.13 -23.52 17.49
CA ALA A 335 -29.74 -24.55 16.54
C ALA A 335 -28.64 -24.05 15.59
N GLU A 336 -28.74 -22.81 15.08
CA GLU A 336 -27.72 -22.15 14.24
C GLU A 336 -26.44 -21.87 15.06
N ARG A 337 -26.56 -21.64 16.35
CA ARG A 337 -25.42 -21.51 17.28
C ARG A 337 -24.69 -22.84 17.53
N ARG A 338 -25.39 -23.96 17.53
CA ARG A 338 -24.78 -25.30 17.64
C ARG A 338 -24.02 -25.70 16.39
N THR A 339 -24.47 -25.30 15.20
CA THR A 339 -23.74 -25.52 13.94
C THR A 339 -22.53 -24.58 13.78
N ALA A 340 -22.58 -23.35 14.35
CA ALA A 340 -21.43 -22.44 14.41
C ALA A 340 -20.41 -22.78 15.51
N ALA A 341 -20.78 -23.58 16.52
CA ALA A 341 -19.92 -24.01 17.63
C ALA A 341 -19.00 -25.20 17.28
N ALA A 342 -19.13 -25.79 16.08
CA ALA A 342 -18.11 -26.67 15.55
C ALA A 342 -16.96 -25.77 15.06
N ALA A 343 -15.84 -25.73 15.79
CA ALA A 343 -14.63 -24.97 15.44
C ALA A 343 -14.05 -25.30 14.05
N ASP A 344 -14.69 -26.18 13.30
CA ASP A 344 -14.32 -26.68 11.99
C ASP A 344 -15.28 -26.23 10.86
N ALA A 345 -16.34 -25.46 11.16
CA ALA A 345 -17.31 -25.04 10.16
C ALA A 345 -16.81 -23.82 9.37
N ALA A 346 -16.76 -23.94 8.05
CA ALA A 346 -16.44 -22.84 7.14
C ALA A 346 -17.49 -21.73 7.24
N LEU A 347 -17.06 -20.51 7.63
CA LEU A 347 -17.90 -19.31 7.64
C LEU A 347 -18.08 -18.70 6.25
N VAL A 348 -17.10 -18.89 5.36
CA VAL A 348 -17.20 -18.50 3.94
C VAL A 348 -16.91 -19.74 3.10
N ARG A 349 -17.78 -20.01 2.13
CA ARG A 349 -17.59 -21.08 1.15
C ARG A 349 -17.87 -20.56 -0.24
N ALA A 350 -16.89 -20.71 -1.11
CA ALA A 350 -16.97 -20.49 -2.54
C ALA A 350 -16.84 -21.85 -3.24
N ALA A 351 -17.81 -22.25 -4.03
CA ALA A 351 -17.81 -23.53 -4.74
C ALA A 351 -18.00 -23.29 -6.24
N GLY A 352 -16.89 -23.34 -7.00
CA GLY A 352 -16.90 -23.19 -8.46
C GLY A 352 -17.45 -21.86 -8.96
N LEU A 353 -17.22 -20.75 -8.23
CA LEU A 353 -17.75 -19.45 -8.58
C LEU A 353 -17.26 -18.97 -9.96
N THR A 354 -18.23 -18.77 -10.85
CA THR A 354 -17.96 -18.29 -12.21
C THR A 354 -18.77 -17.04 -12.49
N ARG A 355 -18.12 -16.03 -13.11
CA ARG A 355 -18.78 -14.82 -13.60
C ARG A 355 -18.33 -14.48 -15.01
N ARG A 356 -19.31 -14.37 -15.90
CA ARG A 356 -19.14 -13.93 -17.29
C ARG A 356 -19.79 -12.57 -17.52
N PHE A 357 -19.18 -11.75 -18.35
CA PHE A 357 -19.70 -10.49 -18.88
C PHE A 357 -19.62 -10.57 -20.42
N GLY A 358 -20.71 -10.97 -21.07
CA GLY A 358 -20.66 -11.39 -22.47
C GLY A 358 -19.69 -12.57 -22.63
N ASP A 359 -18.73 -12.43 -23.55
CA ASP A 359 -17.69 -13.43 -23.82
C ASP A 359 -16.54 -13.42 -22.81
N PHE A 360 -16.42 -12.33 -22.04
CA PHE A 360 -15.34 -12.17 -21.06
C PHE A 360 -15.64 -12.93 -19.77
N VAL A 361 -14.71 -13.84 -19.38
CA VAL A 361 -14.79 -14.60 -18.12
C VAL A 361 -13.95 -13.90 -17.07
N ALA A 362 -14.60 -13.20 -16.15
CA ALA A 362 -13.92 -12.44 -15.08
C ALA A 362 -13.52 -13.31 -13.87
N ALA A 363 -14.28 -14.40 -13.61
CA ALA A 363 -13.94 -15.43 -12.64
C ALA A 363 -14.38 -16.79 -13.23
N ASP A 364 -13.52 -17.80 -13.13
CA ASP A 364 -13.73 -19.14 -13.69
C ASP A 364 -13.50 -20.21 -12.61
N ARG A 365 -14.57 -20.80 -12.12
CA ARG A 365 -14.61 -21.90 -11.15
C ARG A 365 -13.77 -21.68 -9.88
N VAL A 366 -13.77 -20.45 -9.37
CA VAL A 366 -13.03 -20.12 -8.14
C VAL A 366 -13.68 -20.83 -6.95
N GLY A 367 -12.87 -21.56 -6.16
CA GLY A 367 -13.34 -22.30 -5.00
C GLY A 367 -12.35 -22.21 -3.84
N PHE A 368 -12.87 -21.92 -2.63
CA PHE A 368 -12.13 -21.92 -1.36
C PHE A 368 -13.08 -21.86 -0.17
N GLU A 369 -12.56 -22.16 1.00
CA GLU A 369 -13.29 -22.06 2.27
C GLU A 369 -12.48 -21.26 3.27
N VAL A 370 -13.19 -20.51 4.16
CA VAL A 370 -12.56 -19.75 5.24
C VAL A 370 -13.26 -20.08 6.55
N ARG A 371 -12.48 -20.40 7.57
CA ARG A 371 -12.96 -20.82 8.90
C ARG A 371 -13.07 -19.63 9.86
N ALA A 372 -13.73 -19.86 10.99
CA ALA A 372 -13.77 -18.87 12.07
C ALA A 372 -12.34 -18.56 12.57
N GLY A 373 -12.02 -17.27 12.74
CA GLY A 373 -10.71 -16.83 13.19
C GLY A 373 -9.59 -16.99 12.17
N GLU A 374 -9.91 -17.23 10.89
CA GLU A 374 -8.95 -17.34 9.79
C GLU A 374 -8.91 -16.05 8.98
N ILE A 375 -7.72 -15.61 8.57
CA ILE A 375 -7.50 -14.59 7.54
C ILE A 375 -7.14 -15.29 6.23
N TYR A 376 -7.99 -15.15 5.23
CA TYR A 376 -7.76 -15.67 3.89
C TYR A 376 -7.44 -14.54 2.91
N GLY A 377 -6.24 -14.60 2.30
CA GLY A 377 -5.79 -13.63 1.31
C GLY A 377 -6.14 -14.05 -0.11
N LEU A 378 -6.82 -13.20 -0.88
CA LEU A 378 -6.96 -13.33 -2.33
C LEU A 378 -5.93 -12.44 -3.03
N LEU A 379 -4.84 -13.03 -3.50
CA LEU A 379 -3.76 -12.34 -4.19
C LEU A 379 -3.90 -12.50 -5.72
N GLY A 380 -3.40 -11.52 -6.44
CA GLY A 380 -3.37 -11.54 -7.90
C GLY A 380 -3.13 -10.14 -8.47
N PRO A 381 -2.69 -10.02 -9.73
CA PRO A 381 -2.53 -8.72 -10.37
C PRO A 381 -3.87 -8.01 -10.59
N ASN A 382 -3.79 -6.74 -10.99
CA ASN A 382 -4.98 -5.98 -11.35
C ASN A 382 -5.69 -6.63 -12.54
N GLY A 383 -7.03 -6.75 -12.46
CA GLY A 383 -7.83 -7.42 -13.48
C GLY A 383 -7.85 -8.96 -13.40
N ALA A 384 -7.17 -9.58 -12.43
CA ALA A 384 -7.15 -11.04 -12.28
C ALA A 384 -8.50 -11.66 -11.86
N GLY A 385 -9.51 -10.88 -11.47
CA GLY A 385 -10.82 -11.36 -11.05
C GLY A 385 -11.07 -11.31 -9.52
N LYS A 386 -10.12 -10.82 -8.72
CA LYS A 386 -10.22 -10.68 -7.25
C LYS A 386 -11.50 -9.97 -6.81
N SER A 387 -11.66 -8.70 -7.22
CA SER A 387 -12.83 -7.88 -6.83
C SER A 387 -14.14 -8.43 -7.38
N THR A 388 -14.13 -9.13 -8.53
CA THR A 388 -15.32 -9.83 -9.05
C THR A 388 -15.72 -10.98 -8.13
N THR A 389 -14.76 -11.83 -7.74
CA THR A 389 -14.99 -12.93 -6.77
C THR A 389 -15.48 -12.38 -5.44
N PHE A 390 -14.86 -11.31 -4.97
CA PHE A 390 -15.22 -10.63 -3.72
C PHE A 390 -16.67 -10.12 -3.73
N ARG A 391 -17.07 -9.43 -4.79
CA ARG A 391 -18.45 -8.93 -4.93
C ARG A 391 -19.49 -10.05 -5.00
N MET A 392 -19.12 -11.20 -5.57
CA MET A 392 -20.01 -12.38 -5.54
C MET A 392 -20.18 -12.90 -4.10
N LEU A 393 -19.11 -12.95 -3.31
CA LEU A 393 -19.14 -13.37 -1.90
C LEU A 393 -19.84 -12.38 -0.97
N CYS A 394 -19.85 -11.09 -1.32
CA CYS A 394 -20.63 -10.07 -0.59
C CYS A 394 -22.11 -10.03 -1.01
N GLY A 395 -22.54 -10.86 -1.97
CA GLY A 395 -23.89 -10.82 -2.52
C GLY A 395 -24.22 -9.53 -3.28
N LEU A 396 -23.19 -8.82 -3.76
CA LEU A 396 -23.29 -7.61 -4.58
C LEU A 396 -23.31 -7.92 -6.08
N LEU A 397 -22.88 -9.12 -6.45
CA LEU A 397 -22.85 -9.59 -7.82
C LEU A 397 -23.32 -11.06 -7.86
N LYS A 398 -24.33 -11.35 -8.66
CA LYS A 398 -24.83 -12.72 -8.83
C LYS A 398 -23.83 -13.52 -9.67
N PRO A 399 -23.37 -14.72 -9.24
CA PRO A 399 -22.55 -15.59 -10.07
C PRO A 399 -23.34 -16.09 -11.29
N THR A 400 -22.63 -16.37 -12.39
CA THR A 400 -23.20 -17.04 -13.58
C THR A 400 -23.34 -18.54 -13.33
N ALA A 401 -22.40 -19.13 -12.56
CA ALA A 401 -22.44 -20.52 -12.12
C ALA A 401 -21.68 -20.67 -10.79
N GLY A 402 -21.90 -21.76 -10.08
CA GLY A 402 -21.32 -22.02 -8.77
C GLY A 402 -22.17 -21.45 -7.65
N GLU A 403 -21.76 -21.72 -6.41
CA GLU A 403 -22.47 -21.36 -5.19
C GLU A 403 -21.55 -20.66 -4.20
N ALA A 404 -22.14 -19.76 -3.42
CA ALA A 404 -21.46 -19.11 -2.30
C ALA A 404 -22.34 -19.10 -1.06
N SER A 405 -21.73 -19.36 0.09
CA SER A 405 -22.39 -19.18 1.38
C SER A 405 -21.51 -18.36 2.33
N VAL A 406 -22.14 -17.49 3.14
CA VAL A 406 -21.48 -16.65 4.14
C VAL A 406 -22.27 -16.73 5.43
N ALA A 407 -21.56 -16.98 6.53
CA ALA A 407 -22.14 -17.18 7.86
C ALA A 407 -23.33 -18.16 7.87
N GLY A 408 -23.20 -19.28 7.11
CA GLY A 408 -24.22 -20.31 6.98
C GLY A 408 -25.39 -19.95 6.07
N VAL A 409 -25.35 -18.81 5.38
CA VAL A 409 -26.42 -18.32 4.49
C VAL A 409 -26.01 -18.44 3.03
N ASN A 410 -26.79 -19.16 2.23
CA ASN A 410 -26.56 -19.25 0.78
C ASN A 410 -26.93 -17.91 0.12
N LEU A 411 -25.99 -17.33 -0.62
CA LEU A 411 -26.14 -16.01 -1.24
C LEU A 411 -27.10 -15.99 -2.44
N LEU A 412 -27.35 -17.13 -3.08
CA LEU A 412 -28.30 -17.20 -4.19
C LEU A 412 -29.75 -16.97 -3.73
N HIS A 413 -30.07 -17.37 -2.49
CA HIS A 413 -31.44 -17.37 -1.97
C HIS A 413 -31.71 -16.30 -0.92
N ALA A 414 -30.69 -15.86 -0.18
CA ALA A 414 -30.85 -14.97 0.96
C ALA A 414 -29.73 -13.94 1.12
N ALA A 415 -29.33 -13.29 0.03
CA ALA A 415 -28.21 -12.32 0.02
C ALA A 415 -28.39 -11.19 1.06
N SER A 416 -29.60 -10.70 1.30
CA SER A 416 -29.87 -9.64 2.30
C SER A 416 -29.57 -10.11 3.73
N ARG A 417 -29.94 -11.34 4.08
CA ARG A 417 -29.66 -11.95 5.39
C ARG A 417 -28.15 -12.17 5.59
N ALA A 418 -27.45 -12.57 4.53
CA ALA A 418 -26.00 -12.71 4.58
C ALA A 418 -25.32 -11.34 4.78
N ARG A 419 -25.76 -10.29 4.06
CA ARG A 419 -25.21 -8.94 4.20
C ARG A 419 -25.37 -8.36 5.62
N ALA A 420 -26.41 -8.71 6.34
CA ALA A 420 -26.59 -8.32 7.74
C ALA A 420 -25.56 -8.97 8.69
N ARG A 421 -24.87 -10.03 8.26
CA ARG A 421 -23.87 -10.80 9.05
C ARG A 421 -22.43 -10.56 8.63
N LEU A 422 -22.21 -9.77 7.59
CA LEU A 422 -20.89 -9.46 7.07
C LEU A 422 -20.60 -7.96 7.14
N GLY A 423 -19.35 -7.62 7.42
CA GLY A 423 -18.79 -6.28 7.20
C GLY A 423 -18.09 -6.23 5.85
N TYR A 424 -18.22 -5.12 5.14
CA TYR A 424 -17.57 -4.93 3.85
C TYR A 424 -16.88 -3.57 3.77
N MET A 425 -15.61 -3.60 3.42
CA MET A 425 -14.80 -2.43 3.13
C MET A 425 -14.35 -2.48 1.68
N ALA A 426 -14.83 -1.55 0.87
CA ALA A 426 -14.52 -1.50 -0.56
C ALA A 426 -13.18 -0.81 -0.82
N GLN A 427 -12.52 -1.18 -1.92
CA GLN A 427 -11.26 -0.59 -2.39
C GLN A 427 -11.31 0.93 -2.56
N LYS A 428 -12.36 1.44 -3.19
CA LYS A 428 -12.61 2.89 -3.26
C LYS A 428 -13.35 3.33 -2.02
N PHE A 429 -12.97 4.49 -1.47
CA PHE A 429 -13.68 5.09 -0.35
C PHE A 429 -15.19 5.15 -0.66
N SER A 430 -15.94 4.25 -0.03
CA SER A 430 -17.36 4.00 -0.31
C SER A 430 -18.30 4.67 0.71
N LEU A 431 -17.75 5.44 1.64
CA LEU A 431 -18.51 6.20 2.61
C LEU A 431 -19.01 7.52 2.00
N TYR A 432 -20.01 8.11 2.64
CA TYR A 432 -20.57 9.37 2.19
C TYR A 432 -19.60 10.52 2.45
N GLY A 433 -18.90 10.95 1.41
CA GLY A 433 -17.83 11.95 1.50
C GLY A 433 -18.32 13.33 1.99
N ASP A 434 -19.56 13.68 1.71
CA ASP A 434 -20.16 14.96 2.12
C ASP A 434 -20.74 14.93 3.54
N LEU A 435 -20.91 13.75 4.13
CA LEU A 435 -21.26 13.57 5.53
C LEU A 435 -20.02 13.69 6.42
N SER A 436 -20.20 14.19 7.63
CA SER A 436 -19.14 14.17 8.64
C SER A 436 -18.84 12.75 9.10
N VAL A 437 -17.71 12.58 9.82
CA VAL A 437 -17.33 11.30 10.45
C VAL A 437 -18.45 10.80 11.36
N ALA A 438 -18.99 11.67 12.24
CA ALA A 438 -20.07 11.30 13.14
C ALA A 438 -21.34 10.88 12.38
N GLN A 439 -21.70 11.61 11.32
CA GLN A 439 -22.88 11.29 10.50
C GLN A 439 -22.71 9.97 9.74
N ASN A 440 -21.51 9.64 9.25
CA ASN A 440 -21.25 8.34 8.64
C ASN A 440 -21.46 7.20 9.65
N LEU A 441 -20.86 7.30 10.85
CA LEU A 441 -21.04 6.28 11.90
C LEU A 441 -22.51 6.11 12.29
N ASP A 442 -23.22 7.21 12.47
CA ASP A 442 -24.65 7.21 12.78
C ASP A 442 -25.50 6.54 11.69
N TYR A 443 -25.25 6.89 10.45
CA TYR A 443 -25.96 6.35 9.29
C TYR A 443 -25.75 4.83 9.14
N PHE A 444 -24.50 4.37 9.25
CA PHE A 444 -24.23 2.93 9.15
C PHE A 444 -24.79 2.15 10.34
N ALA A 445 -24.79 2.72 11.54
CA ALA A 445 -25.42 2.12 12.70
C ALA A 445 -26.94 1.92 12.50
N ASP A 446 -27.61 2.89 11.89
CA ASP A 446 -29.05 2.80 11.56
C ASP A 446 -29.32 1.76 10.46
N ILE A 447 -28.48 1.73 9.39
CA ILE A 447 -28.60 0.72 8.31
C ILE A 447 -28.47 -0.70 8.87
N TYR A 448 -27.54 -0.92 9.81
CA TYR A 448 -27.37 -2.22 10.46
C TYR A 448 -28.43 -2.52 11.53
N GLY A 449 -29.40 -1.61 11.74
CA GLY A 449 -30.53 -1.83 12.63
C GLY A 449 -30.16 -1.85 14.11
N LEU A 450 -29.12 -1.14 14.52
CA LEU A 450 -28.74 -1.06 15.93
C LEU A 450 -29.79 -0.30 16.74
N THR A 451 -30.19 -0.84 17.91
CA THR A 451 -31.07 -0.13 18.84
C THR A 451 -30.38 1.12 19.36
N ARG A 452 -31.16 2.11 19.84
CA ARG A 452 -30.60 3.39 20.35
C ARG A 452 -29.51 3.21 21.40
N ALA A 453 -29.68 2.25 22.31
CA ALA A 453 -28.69 1.96 23.35
C ALA A 453 -27.41 1.35 22.74
N ALA A 454 -27.53 0.29 21.95
CA ALA A 454 -26.42 -0.34 21.25
C ALA A 454 -25.71 0.62 20.27
N LYS A 455 -26.45 1.46 19.54
CA LYS A 455 -25.89 2.48 18.65
C LYS A 455 -24.97 3.43 19.42
N ARG A 456 -25.47 3.99 20.55
CA ARG A 456 -24.67 4.93 21.35
C ARG A 456 -23.37 4.30 21.86
N GLU A 457 -23.48 3.10 22.42
CA GLU A 457 -22.34 2.36 22.95
C GLU A 457 -21.33 2.01 21.85
N ARG A 458 -21.79 1.42 20.74
CA ARG A 458 -20.92 0.99 19.64
C ARG A 458 -20.26 2.15 18.90
N VAL A 459 -21.00 3.22 18.63
CA VAL A 459 -20.44 4.42 17.99
C VAL A 459 -19.38 5.05 18.89
N ALA A 460 -19.63 5.18 20.21
CA ALA A 460 -18.63 5.70 21.14
C ALA A 460 -17.36 4.83 21.17
N ALA A 461 -17.52 3.50 21.23
CA ALA A 461 -16.38 2.57 21.18
C ALA A 461 -15.59 2.69 19.87
N MET A 462 -16.26 2.83 18.70
CA MET A 462 -15.57 3.01 17.41
C MET A 462 -14.83 4.35 17.33
N ILE A 463 -15.39 5.42 17.88
CA ILE A 463 -14.73 6.74 17.93
C ILE A 463 -13.43 6.67 18.74
N GLU A 464 -13.48 6.05 19.91
CA GLU A 464 -12.32 5.89 20.78
C GLU A 464 -11.26 5.01 20.14
N LEU A 465 -11.65 3.82 19.69
CA LEU A 465 -10.79 2.80 19.14
C LEU A 465 -10.01 3.24 17.90
N PHE A 466 -10.71 3.88 16.96
CA PHE A 466 -10.12 4.35 15.71
C PHE A 466 -9.61 5.80 15.80
N GLU A 467 -9.57 6.37 17.01
CA GLU A 467 -9.08 7.74 17.27
C GLU A 467 -9.75 8.79 16.37
N LEU A 468 -11.05 8.66 16.16
CA LEU A 468 -11.80 9.54 15.26
C LEU A 468 -12.25 10.84 15.92
N ALA A 469 -12.08 10.98 17.25
CA ALA A 469 -12.56 12.13 18.03
C ALA A 469 -12.13 13.50 17.46
N PRO A 470 -10.86 13.73 17.02
CA PRO A 470 -10.45 15.03 16.48
C PRO A 470 -11.14 15.40 15.16
N HIS A 471 -11.69 14.41 14.45
CA HIS A 471 -12.23 14.57 13.10
C HIS A 471 -13.76 14.43 13.02
N LEU A 472 -14.47 14.30 14.13
CA LEU A 472 -15.92 14.00 14.16
C LEU A 472 -16.77 14.94 13.32
N ARG A 473 -16.42 16.22 13.26
CA ARG A 473 -17.14 17.25 12.50
C ARG A 473 -16.63 17.44 11.08
N ALA A 474 -15.49 16.83 10.72
CA ALA A 474 -14.91 16.96 9.40
C ALA A 474 -15.69 16.12 8.38
N ASN A 475 -15.85 16.65 7.17
CA ASN A 475 -16.40 15.87 6.06
C ASN A 475 -15.45 14.73 5.72
N ALA A 476 -16.00 13.52 5.53
CA ALA A 476 -15.21 12.32 5.31
C ALA A 476 -14.31 12.40 4.07
N ARG A 477 -14.71 13.12 3.02
CA ARG A 477 -13.87 13.33 1.82
C ARG A 477 -12.58 14.12 2.08
N LEU A 478 -12.57 14.98 3.12
CA LEU A 478 -11.44 15.84 3.46
C LEU A 478 -10.43 15.16 4.40
N LEU A 479 -10.75 13.99 4.93
CA LEU A 479 -9.86 13.25 5.82
C LEU A 479 -8.59 12.81 5.07
N PRO A 480 -7.43 12.76 5.74
CA PRO A 480 -6.27 12.00 5.27
C PRO A 480 -6.63 10.53 5.00
N LEU A 481 -5.90 9.89 4.08
CA LEU A 481 -6.25 8.54 3.62
C LEU A 481 -6.32 7.53 4.77
N GLY A 482 -5.35 7.52 5.68
CA GLY A 482 -5.35 6.63 6.84
C GLY A 482 -6.59 6.80 7.73
N PHE A 483 -7.07 8.03 7.96
CA PHE A 483 -8.32 8.26 8.70
C PHE A 483 -9.57 7.83 7.92
N LYS A 484 -9.55 7.94 6.58
CA LYS A 484 -10.62 7.37 5.74
C LYS A 484 -10.72 5.86 5.90
N GLN A 485 -9.59 5.16 5.94
CA GLN A 485 -9.54 3.71 6.12
C GLN A 485 -10.01 3.31 7.53
N ARG A 486 -9.57 4.04 8.57
CA ARG A 486 -10.06 3.83 9.94
C ARG A 486 -11.58 4.01 10.04
N LEU A 487 -12.13 5.07 9.45
CA LEU A 487 -13.58 5.31 9.42
C LEU A 487 -14.32 4.20 8.65
N ALA A 488 -13.78 3.74 7.52
CA ALA A 488 -14.37 2.67 6.73
C ALA A 488 -14.41 1.35 7.52
N LEU A 489 -13.32 1.00 8.21
CA LEU A 489 -13.26 -0.19 9.07
C LEU A 489 -14.21 -0.05 10.27
N ALA A 490 -14.26 1.13 10.91
CA ALA A 490 -15.20 1.41 11.99
C ALA A 490 -16.65 1.17 11.55
N CYS A 491 -17.06 1.71 10.40
CA CYS A 491 -18.39 1.50 9.84
C CYS A 491 -18.65 0.02 9.51
N ALA A 492 -17.68 -0.68 8.92
CA ALA A 492 -17.82 -2.10 8.56
C ALA A 492 -17.93 -3.03 9.79
N THR A 493 -17.47 -2.59 10.96
CA THR A 493 -17.43 -3.38 12.20
C THR A 493 -18.46 -2.99 13.24
N LEU A 494 -19.25 -1.92 13.04
CA LEU A 494 -20.27 -1.41 13.97
C LEU A 494 -21.22 -2.48 14.50
N HIS A 495 -21.70 -3.37 13.63
CA HIS A 495 -22.70 -4.40 13.94
C HIS A 495 -22.09 -5.73 14.38
N ALA A 496 -20.77 -5.76 14.68
CA ALA A 496 -20.02 -6.96 15.09
C ALA A 496 -20.22 -8.16 14.14
N PRO A 497 -19.82 -8.06 12.87
CA PRO A 497 -20.02 -9.12 11.88
C PRO A 497 -19.24 -10.38 12.21
N ALA A 498 -19.77 -11.56 11.80
CA ALA A 498 -19.05 -12.82 11.89
C ALA A 498 -17.98 -12.97 10.79
N VAL A 499 -18.16 -12.27 9.67
CA VAL A 499 -17.25 -12.29 8.51
C VAL A 499 -16.94 -10.86 8.09
N LEU A 500 -15.69 -10.58 7.85
CA LEU A 500 -15.23 -9.26 7.38
C LEU A 500 -14.56 -9.41 6.01
N PHE A 501 -15.06 -8.65 5.05
CA PHE A 501 -14.52 -8.57 3.70
C PHE A 501 -13.78 -7.24 3.51
N LEU A 502 -12.50 -7.30 3.14
CA LEU A 502 -11.60 -6.15 3.00
C LEU A 502 -11.00 -6.12 1.59
N ASP A 503 -11.43 -5.17 0.74
CA ASP A 503 -10.93 -5.05 -0.63
C ASP A 503 -9.80 -4.01 -0.70
N GLU A 504 -8.54 -4.46 -0.76
CA GLU A 504 -7.33 -3.65 -0.74
C GLU A 504 -7.32 -2.59 0.38
N PRO A 505 -7.46 -2.99 1.64
CA PRO A 505 -7.83 -2.08 2.73
C PRO A 505 -6.78 -1.02 3.07
N THR A 506 -5.50 -1.26 2.82
CA THR A 506 -4.41 -0.35 3.17
C THR A 506 -3.63 0.16 1.96
N SER A 507 -4.25 0.11 0.77
CA SER A 507 -3.64 0.66 -0.44
C SER A 507 -3.37 2.17 -0.30
N GLY A 508 -2.11 2.58 -0.49
CA GLY A 508 -1.66 3.97 -0.33
C GLY A 508 -1.51 4.45 1.12
N VAL A 509 -1.68 3.58 2.10
CA VAL A 509 -1.50 3.90 3.53
C VAL A 509 -0.05 3.71 3.94
N ASP A 510 0.48 4.61 4.76
CA ASP A 510 1.84 4.52 5.28
C ASP A 510 2.07 3.27 6.17
N PRO A 511 3.34 2.83 6.37
CA PRO A 511 3.66 1.59 7.06
C PRO A 511 3.15 1.51 8.50
N LEU A 512 3.19 2.61 9.28
CA LEU A 512 2.75 2.60 10.68
C LEU A 512 1.23 2.45 10.77
N MET A 513 0.48 3.22 9.96
CA MET A 513 -0.98 3.12 9.90
C MET A 513 -1.41 1.75 9.38
N ARG A 514 -0.65 1.15 8.45
CA ARG A 514 -0.88 -0.22 7.98
C ARG A 514 -0.71 -1.24 9.12
N ARG A 515 0.32 -1.11 9.95
CA ARG A 515 0.52 -1.97 11.13
C ARG A 515 -0.61 -1.86 12.14
N ASP A 516 -1.04 -0.64 12.45
CA ASP A 516 -2.18 -0.40 13.33
C ASP A 516 -3.45 -1.07 12.78
N PHE A 517 -3.69 -0.95 11.47
CA PHE A 517 -4.82 -1.59 10.80
C PHE A 517 -4.78 -3.12 10.96
N TRP A 518 -3.62 -3.74 10.67
CA TRP A 518 -3.44 -5.18 10.79
C TRP A 518 -3.48 -5.66 12.24
N HIS A 519 -3.03 -4.84 13.19
CA HIS A 519 -3.20 -5.12 14.62
C HIS A 519 -4.70 -5.25 15.00
N HIS A 520 -5.55 -4.35 14.49
CA HIS A 520 -6.99 -4.44 14.69
C HIS A 520 -7.60 -5.69 14.03
N ILE A 521 -7.18 -6.04 12.81
CA ILE A 521 -7.68 -7.24 12.12
C ILE A 521 -7.29 -8.51 12.88
N ASN A 522 -6.04 -8.62 13.32
CA ASN A 522 -5.57 -9.74 14.12
C ASN A 522 -6.38 -9.89 15.42
N ALA A 523 -6.68 -8.80 16.10
CA ALA A 523 -7.50 -8.80 17.30
C ALA A 523 -8.95 -9.27 17.07
N LEU A 524 -9.54 -8.95 15.91
CA LEU A 524 -10.85 -9.46 15.51
C LEU A 524 -10.82 -10.97 15.22
N THR A 525 -9.79 -11.47 14.57
CA THR A 525 -9.66 -12.89 14.27
C THR A 525 -9.45 -13.73 15.50
N THR A 526 -8.73 -13.25 16.53
CA THR A 526 -8.62 -13.94 17.83
C THR A 526 -9.96 -14.08 18.55
N ARG A 527 -10.97 -13.26 18.17
CA ARG A 527 -12.36 -13.33 18.65
C ARG A 527 -13.27 -14.18 17.75
N GLY A 528 -12.71 -14.86 16.76
CA GLY A 528 -13.43 -15.78 15.87
C GLY A 528 -14.02 -15.14 14.63
N VAL A 529 -13.73 -13.88 14.32
CA VAL A 529 -14.16 -13.25 13.05
C VAL A 529 -13.35 -13.87 11.91
N ALA A 530 -14.03 -14.36 10.86
CA ALA A 530 -13.38 -14.76 9.63
C ALA A 530 -13.11 -13.53 8.76
N VAL A 531 -11.90 -13.43 8.20
CA VAL A 531 -11.53 -12.28 7.36
C VAL A 531 -11.13 -12.77 5.97
N VAL A 532 -11.73 -12.17 4.95
CA VAL A 532 -11.28 -12.34 3.56
C VAL A 532 -10.72 -11.00 3.10
N VAL A 533 -9.46 -10.98 2.68
CA VAL A 533 -8.80 -9.77 2.22
C VAL A 533 -8.30 -9.93 0.79
N THR A 534 -8.54 -8.93 -0.05
CA THR A 534 -7.80 -8.81 -1.30
C THR A 534 -6.64 -7.88 -1.10
N THR A 535 -5.48 -8.23 -1.61
CA THR A 535 -4.32 -7.35 -1.62
C THR A 535 -3.42 -7.66 -2.80
N HIS A 536 -2.61 -6.70 -3.17
CA HIS A 536 -1.48 -6.85 -4.07
C HIS A 536 -0.15 -6.55 -3.33
N PHE A 537 -0.21 -6.30 -2.02
CA PHE A 537 0.96 -6.10 -1.16
C PHE A 537 1.39 -7.42 -0.53
N MET A 538 2.61 -7.83 -0.80
CA MET A 538 3.14 -9.09 -0.30
C MET A 538 3.36 -9.08 1.21
N GLU A 539 3.70 -7.92 1.78
CA GLU A 539 3.79 -7.74 3.24
C GLU A 539 2.46 -8.01 3.95
N GLU A 540 1.34 -7.55 3.36
CA GLU A 540 0.01 -7.82 3.93
C GLU A 540 -0.36 -9.30 3.84
N ALA A 541 0.05 -9.94 2.77
CA ALA A 541 -0.19 -11.36 2.56
C ALA A 541 0.53 -12.24 3.60
N GLU A 542 1.64 -11.77 4.18
CA GLU A 542 2.33 -12.46 5.28
C GLU A 542 1.48 -12.55 6.57
N TYR A 543 0.48 -11.67 6.75
CA TYR A 543 -0.48 -11.75 7.86
C TYR A 543 -1.59 -12.78 7.65
N CYS A 544 -1.76 -13.29 6.43
CA CYS A 544 -2.80 -14.27 6.11
C CYS A 544 -2.42 -15.67 6.60
N ASP A 545 -3.39 -16.43 7.10
CA ASP A 545 -3.20 -17.84 7.42
C ASP A 545 -3.05 -18.68 6.16
N ARG A 546 -3.90 -18.38 5.15
CA ARG A 546 -3.84 -18.99 3.83
C ARG A 546 -4.06 -17.96 2.75
N ILE A 547 -3.48 -18.22 1.60
CA ILE A 547 -3.49 -17.35 0.42
C ILE A 547 -3.98 -18.17 -0.78
N GLY A 548 -4.94 -17.61 -1.51
CA GLY A 548 -5.34 -18.07 -2.84
C GLY A 548 -4.80 -17.12 -3.91
N LEU A 549 -3.95 -17.60 -4.82
CA LEU A 549 -3.46 -16.84 -5.96
C LEU A 549 -4.45 -16.91 -7.12
N ILE A 550 -4.91 -15.74 -7.57
CA ILE A 550 -5.84 -15.60 -8.71
C ILE A 550 -5.08 -15.04 -9.92
N TRP A 551 -5.19 -15.75 -11.04
CA TRP A 551 -4.65 -15.33 -12.33
C TRP A 551 -5.65 -15.60 -13.45
N ARG A 552 -5.93 -14.60 -14.28
CA ARG A 552 -6.89 -14.69 -15.41
C ARG A 552 -8.24 -15.32 -15.02
N GLY A 553 -8.78 -14.94 -13.88
CA GLY A 553 -10.05 -15.43 -13.35
C GLY A 553 -9.99 -16.79 -12.64
N ARG A 554 -8.86 -17.46 -12.59
CA ARG A 554 -8.69 -18.80 -11.97
C ARG A 554 -7.83 -18.75 -10.72
N LYS A 555 -8.10 -19.62 -9.76
CA LYS A 555 -7.21 -19.88 -8.64
C LYS A 555 -6.11 -20.86 -9.10
N ILE A 556 -4.87 -20.37 -9.19
CA ILE A 556 -3.71 -21.12 -9.68
C ILE A 556 -2.90 -21.79 -8.56
N ALA A 557 -2.93 -21.22 -7.37
CA ALA A 557 -2.26 -21.81 -6.20
C ALA A 557 -3.01 -21.46 -4.91
N GLU A 558 -2.82 -22.30 -3.89
CA GLU A 558 -3.30 -22.07 -2.54
C GLU A 558 -2.32 -22.67 -1.53
N GLY A 559 -2.16 -22.01 -0.37
CA GLY A 559 -1.31 -22.46 0.73
C GLY A 559 -1.05 -21.35 1.74
N THR A 560 -0.33 -21.68 2.80
CA THR A 560 0.23 -20.68 3.73
C THR A 560 1.30 -19.84 3.02
N PRO A 561 1.64 -18.63 3.53
CA PRO A 561 2.76 -17.85 2.99
C PRO A 561 4.05 -18.66 2.84
N ASP A 562 4.39 -19.46 3.85
CA ASP A 562 5.62 -20.26 3.87
C ASP A 562 5.58 -21.44 2.87
N GLU A 563 4.42 -22.09 2.70
CA GLU A 563 4.23 -23.12 1.69
C GLU A 563 4.40 -22.55 0.28
N LEU A 564 3.84 -21.39 -0.02
CA LEU A 564 3.98 -20.75 -1.33
C LEU A 564 5.43 -20.36 -1.59
N LYS A 565 6.13 -19.76 -0.61
CA LYS A 565 7.57 -19.45 -0.70
C LYS A 565 8.40 -20.72 -0.93
N SER A 566 8.07 -21.82 -0.26
CA SER A 566 8.82 -23.08 -0.38
C SER A 566 8.77 -23.69 -1.78
N ARG A 567 7.67 -23.48 -2.55
CA ARG A 567 7.51 -24.00 -3.92
C ARG A 567 8.51 -23.42 -4.92
N VAL A 568 9.05 -22.23 -4.64
CA VAL A 568 9.98 -21.50 -5.54
C VAL A 568 11.40 -21.43 -5.00
N ARG A 569 11.66 -22.14 -3.88
CA ARG A 569 12.99 -22.22 -3.30
C ARG A 569 13.94 -22.95 -4.24
N SER A 570 15.12 -22.38 -4.45
CA SER A 570 16.17 -22.94 -5.29
C SER A 570 17.56 -22.64 -4.71
N ALA A 571 18.62 -23.26 -5.27
CA ALA A 571 20.00 -22.96 -4.86
C ALA A 571 20.36 -21.47 -5.07
N GLN A 572 19.79 -20.85 -6.11
CA GLN A 572 19.99 -19.41 -6.39
C GLN A 572 19.12 -18.52 -5.51
N ARG A 573 18.03 -19.05 -4.91
CA ARG A 573 17.08 -18.36 -4.06
C ARG A 573 16.74 -19.20 -2.82
N PRO A 574 17.65 -19.29 -1.85
CA PRO A 574 17.47 -20.16 -0.68
C PRO A 574 16.37 -19.65 0.27
N GLU A 575 16.15 -18.34 0.33
CA GLU A 575 15.10 -17.68 1.11
C GLU A 575 14.26 -16.75 0.20
N PRO A 576 13.34 -17.31 -0.62
CA PRO A 576 12.51 -16.50 -1.50
C PRO A 576 11.51 -15.66 -0.68
N THR A 577 11.24 -14.45 -1.17
CA THR A 577 10.15 -13.62 -0.66
C THR A 577 8.80 -14.11 -1.19
N LEU A 578 7.70 -13.63 -0.62
CA LEU A 578 6.37 -13.92 -1.14
C LEU A 578 6.14 -13.27 -2.52
N GLU A 579 6.80 -12.12 -2.80
CA GLU A 579 6.81 -11.49 -4.13
C GLU A 579 7.50 -12.39 -5.17
N ASP A 580 8.63 -13.00 -4.81
CA ASP A 580 9.30 -13.98 -5.69
C ASP A 580 8.40 -15.18 -6.00
N ALA A 581 7.70 -15.69 -4.97
CA ALA A 581 6.76 -16.79 -5.14
C ALA A 581 5.60 -16.41 -6.06
N PHE A 582 5.03 -15.23 -5.84
CA PHE A 582 3.93 -14.70 -6.65
C PHE A 582 4.32 -14.57 -8.13
N ILE A 583 5.46 -13.95 -8.41
CA ILE A 583 5.96 -13.74 -9.78
C ILE A 583 6.24 -15.09 -10.46
N ALA A 584 6.97 -15.98 -9.80
CA ALA A 584 7.35 -17.27 -10.38
C ALA A 584 6.13 -18.17 -10.68
N LEU A 585 5.13 -18.18 -9.79
CA LEU A 585 3.90 -18.95 -10.00
C LEU A 585 3.06 -18.41 -11.16
N ILE A 586 3.02 -17.08 -11.35
CA ILE A 586 2.32 -16.48 -12.49
C ILE A 586 3.08 -16.71 -13.79
N GLU A 587 4.42 -16.55 -13.80
CA GLU A 587 5.25 -16.79 -14.98
C GLU A 587 5.17 -18.27 -15.42
N GLY A 588 5.13 -19.21 -14.46
CA GLY A 588 4.95 -20.64 -14.75
C GLY A 588 3.58 -21.00 -15.37
N GLU A 589 2.53 -20.27 -15.05
CA GLU A 589 1.19 -20.45 -15.66
C GLU A 589 1.05 -19.71 -17.01
N ALA A 590 1.92 -18.74 -17.27
CA ALA A 590 1.93 -17.99 -18.52
C ALA A 590 2.75 -18.65 -19.64
N ALA A 591 3.66 -19.57 -19.28
CA ALA A 591 4.48 -20.38 -20.18
C ALA A 591 3.73 -21.62 -20.69
#